data_b8a33d0da306ae2996c31b418e47f48d
#
_entry.id   b8a33d0da306ae2996c31b418e47f48d
#
_cell.length_a   1.000
_cell.length_b   1.000
_cell.length_c   1.000
_cell.angle_alpha   90.00
_cell.angle_beta   90.00
_cell.angle_gamma   90.00
#
_symmetry.space_group_name_H-M   'P 1'
#
loop_
_entity.id
_entity.type
_entity.pdbx_description
1 polymer ?
#
loop_
_entity_poly.entity_id
_entity_poly.type
_entity_poly.pdbx_seq_one_letter_code
_entity_poly.pdbx_strand_id
1 'polypeptide(L)'
;MSRKPTESKSSTDFSGGGSNVRRLAILLEELRALLSNERAIVQKRWRRSLPFTEYIVDRWEKAKALGFGEGCSLYDSVLVLGEVKVGEHTWIGPFTVLDGSGGDLIIGDYCSISAGVQIYTHDTVDWALSGGNSAPAQAPVRIGSRCYIGPNVIISRGVTIGDGCVIGANAFVNKDIPSGMCAWGSPAECQGKARCREEY
;
A
#
# COMPACT_ATOMS: atom_id res chain seq x y z
N MET A 1 -6.37 -26.68 55.20
CA MET A 1 -5.39 -25.62 55.50
C MET A 1 -5.59 -24.48 54.53
N SER A 2 -6.23 -23.46 55.01
CA SER A 2 -6.66 -22.27 54.30
C SER A 2 -5.51 -21.25 54.22
N ARG A 3 -5.10 -20.80 53.05
CA ARG A 3 -4.20 -19.63 52.89
C ARG A 3 -5.05 -18.42 52.42
N LYS A 4 -5.11 -17.39 53.24
CA LYS A 4 -5.69 -16.08 52.95
C LYS A 4 -4.80 -15.35 51.93
N PRO A 5 -5.35 -14.59 51.00
CA PRO A 5 -4.57 -13.67 50.15
C PRO A 5 -4.22 -12.43 50.98
N THR A 6 -2.96 -12.02 50.93
CA THR A 6 -2.47 -10.74 51.45
C THR A 6 -2.80 -9.65 50.47
N GLU A 7 -3.63 -8.70 50.86
CA GLU A 7 -3.85 -7.43 50.16
C GLU A 7 -2.60 -6.57 50.26
N SER A 8 -1.92 -6.33 49.12
CA SER A 8 -0.97 -5.23 48.98
C SER A 8 -1.71 -4.01 48.44
N LYS A 9 -1.98 -3.06 49.30
CA LYS A 9 -2.42 -1.70 48.93
C LYS A 9 -1.22 -0.99 48.28
N SER A 10 -1.21 -0.91 46.96
CA SER A 10 -0.40 0.10 46.25
C SER A 10 -1.28 1.35 46.10
N SER A 11 -1.05 2.34 46.94
CA SER A 11 -1.57 3.68 46.77
C SER A 11 -0.80 4.32 45.57
N THR A 12 -1.35 4.22 44.39
CA THR A 12 -0.94 5.07 43.27
C THR A 12 -1.45 6.48 43.52
N ASP A 13 -0.51 7.33 43.81
CA ASP A 13 -0.72 8.77 44.05
C ASP A 13 -1.12 9.43 42.71
N PHE A 14 -2.41 9.75 42.51
CA PHE A 14 -2.98 10.40 41.34
C PHE A 14 -2.89 11.93 41.37
N SER A 15 -1.94 12.52 42.11
CA SER A 15 -1.78 13.98 42.19
C SER A 15 -1.21 14.63 40.92
N GLY A 16 -0.72 13.86 39.94
CA GLY A 16 -0.19 14.37 38.64
C GLY A 16 -1.21 14.44 37.49
N GLY A 17 -2.43 13.97 37.64
CA GLY A 17 -3.39 13.78 36.55
C GLY A 17 -3.88 15.08 35.87
N GLY A 18 -4.06 16.15 36.63
CA GLY A 18 -4.64 17.38 36.09
C GLY A 18 -3.73 18.14 35.12
N SER A 19 -2.42 18.14 35.35
CA SER A 19 -1.43 18.80 34.47
C SER A 19 -1.29 18.07 33.14
N ASN A 20 -1.24 16.73 33.15
CA ASN A 20 -1.12 15.92 31.92
C ASN A 20 -2.39 15.98 31.06
N VAL A 21 -3.57 15.93 31.68
CA VAL A 21 -4.84 16.05 30.95
C VAL A 21 -4.97 17.41 30.27
N ARG A 22 -4.63 18.49 30.95
CA ARG A 22 -4.63 19.84 30.37
C ARG A 22 -3.62 19.97 29.21
N ARG A 23 -2.41 19.40 29.34
CA ARG A 23 -1.40 19.38 28.28
C ARG A 23 -1.89 18.59 27.05
N LEU A 24 -2.50 17.44 27.24
CA LEU A 24 -3.07 16.64 26.16
C LEU A 24 -4.23 17.36 25.47
N ALA A 25 -5.07 18.07 26.18
CA ALA A 25 -6.16 18.86 25.60
C ALA A 25 -5.62 19.98 24.72
N ILE A 26 -4.61 20.72 25.17
CA ILE A 26 -3.95 21.77 24.38
C ILE A 26 -3.33 21.18 23.11
N LEU A 27 -2.57 20.08 23.22
CA LEU A 27 -1.97 19.40 22.08
C LEU A 27 -3.01 18.94 21.04
N LEU A 28 -4.16 18.45 21.50
CA LEU A 28 -5.24 18.04 20.63
C LEU A 28 -5.87 19.24 19.89
N GLU A 29 -6.01 20.37 20.54
CA GLU A 29 -6.50 21.61 19.92
C GLU A 29 -5.52 22.13 18.88
N GLU A 30 -4.22 22.15 19.19
CA GLU A 30 -3.15 22.54 18.25
C GLU A 30 -3.12 21.61 17.02
N LEU A 31 -3.24 20.29 17.22
CA LEU A 31 -3.29 19.32 16.14
C LEU A 31 -4.53 19.52 15.25
N ARG A 32 -5.69 19.82 15.85
CA ARG A 32 -6.92 20.11 15.08
C ARG A 32 -6.79 21.39 14.27
N ALA A 33 -6.17 22.43 14.84
CA ALA A 33 -5.92 23.70 14.14
C ALA A 33 -4.97 23.48 12.95
N LEU A 34 -3.86 22.76 13.15
CA LEU A 34 -2.92 22.38 12.09
C LEU A 34 -3.64 21.63 10.98
N LEU A 35 -4.40 20.57 11.31
CA LEU A 35 -5.14 19.77 10.35
C LEU A 35 -6.16 20.61 9.56
N SER A 36 -6.84 21.53 10.22
CA SER A 36 -7.81 22.42 9.56
C SER A 36 -7.12 23.33 8.54
N ASN A 37 -5.95 23.86 8.90
CA ASN A 37 -5.14 24.67 8.00
C ASN A 37 -4.66 23.88 6.77
N GLU A 38 -4.06 22.69 6.99
CA GLU A 38 -3.58 21.83 5.91
C GLU A 38 -4.72 21.40 4.96
N ARG A 39 -5.88 21.06 5.51
CA ARG A 39 -7.08 20.78 4.71
C ARG A 39 -7.47 21.96 3.82
N ALA A 40 -7.47 23.17 4.36
CA ALA A 40 -7.81 24.36 3.60
C ALA A 40 -6.80 24.61 2.46
N ILE A 41 -5.50 24.43 2.72
CA ILE A 41 -4.43 24.56 1.72
C ILE A 41 -4.63 23.53 0.59
N VAL A 42 -4.78 22.26 0.95
CA VAL A 42 -4.95 21.16 -0.03
C VAL A 42 -6.25 21.33 -0.83
N GLN A 43 -7.35 21.72 -0.18
CA GLN A 43 -8.62 21.99 -0.84
C GLN A 43 -8.52 23.14 -1.82
N LYS A 44 -7.87 24.23 -1.44
CA LYS A 44 -7.69 25.42 -2.30
C LYS A 44 -6.79 25.11 -3.50
N ARG A 45 -5.68 24.41 -3.29
CA ARG A 45 -4.65 24.15 -4.32
C ARG A 45 -5.02 23.01 -5.25
N TRP A 46 -5.58 21.92 -4.69
CA TRP A 46 -5.74 20.64 -5.39
C TRP A 46 -7.20 20.16 -5.50
N ARG A 47 -8.15 20.84 -4.84
CA ARG A 47 -9.56 20.41 -4.70
C ARG A 47 -9.69 18.99 -4.17
N ARG A 48 -8.86 18.62 -3.18
CA ARG A 48 -8.80 17.28 -2.59
C ARG A 48 -9.17 17.32 -1.12
N SER A 49 -9.85 16.25 -0.66
CA SER A 49 -10.06 15.93 0.75
C SER A 49 -9.48 14.54 0.98
N LEU A 50 -8.55 14.42 1.92
CA LEU A 50 -7.72 13.24 2.11
C LEU A 50 -7.81 12.76 3.56
N PRO A 51 -7.44 11.49 3.86
CA PRO A 51 -7.22 11.01 5.23
C PRO A 51 -6.16 11.85 5.98
N PHE A 52 -6.19 11.78 7.31
CA PHE A 52 -5.33 12.61 8.19
C PHE A 52 -3.85 12.53 7.85
N THR A 53 -3.31 11.34 7.72
CA THR A 53 -1.88 11.12 7.49
C THR A 53 -1.39 11.69 6.16
N GLU A 54 -2.24 11.74 5.15
CA GLU A 54 -1.92 12.30 3.83
C GLU A 54 -1.72 13.84 3.84
N TYR A 55 -2.06 14.52 4.93
CA TYR A 55 -1.76 15.94 5.12
C TYR A 55 -0.39 16.17 5.78
N ILE A 56 0.19 15.13 6.38
CA ILE A 56 1.43 15.20 7.15
C ILE A 56 2.58 14.56 6.39
N VAL A 57 2.30 13.45 5.68
CA VAL A 57 3.31 12.68 4.95
C VAL A 57 3.43 13.18 3.52
N ASP A 58 4.64 13.62 3.14
CA ASP A 58 4.96 13.90 1.75
C ASP A 58 5.19 12.60 0.97
N ARG A 59 4.51 12.44 -0.15
CA ARG A 59 4.49 11.20 -0.95
C ARG A 59 5.82 10.90 -1.63
N TRP A 60 6.55 11.93 -2.01
CA TRP A 60 7.87 11.80 -2.65
C TRP A 60 8.94 11.50 -1.61
N GLU A 61 8.87 12.14 -0.43
CA GLU A 61 9.76 11.82 0.69
C GLU A 61 9.57 10.39 1.16
N LYS A 62 8.31 9.90 1.25
CA LYS A 62 8.02 8.51 1.59
C LYS A 62 8.61 7.54 0.57
N ALA A 63 8.46 7.80 -0.74
CA ALA A 63 9.04 6.99 -1.79
C ALA A 63 10.57 6.93 -1.67
N LYS A 64 11.21 8.07 -1.48
CA LYS A 64 12.66 8.19 -1.28
C LYS A 64 13.14 7.45 -0.04
N ALA A 65 12.41 7.53 1.07
CA ALA A 65 12.73 6.82 2.31
C ALA A 65 12.67 5.30 2.16
N LEU A 66 11.82 4.79 1.26
CA LEU A 66 11.71 3.38 0.89
C LEU A 66 12.77 2.94 -0.15
N GLY A 67 13.61 3.84 -0.64
CA GLY A 67 14.62 3.54 -1.66
C GLY A 67 14.04 3.33 -3.06
N PHE A 68 12.84 3.83 -3.35
CA PHE A 68 12.24 3.78 -4.68
C PHE A 68 12.92 4.77 -5.63
N GLY A 69 12.85 4.52 -6.92
CA GLY A 69 13.48 5.33 -7.95
C GLY A 69 13.08 6.81 -7.93
N GLU A 70 13.88 7.65 -8.58
CA GLU A 70 13.64 9.09 -8.64
C GLU A 70 12.26 9.41 -9.24
N GLY A 71 11.61 10.44 -8.74
CA GLY A 71 10.30 10.87 -9.22
C GLY A 71 9.12 9.98 -8.80
N CYS A 72 9.37 8.90 -8.06
CA CYS A 72 8.29 8.07 -7.52
C CYS A 72 7.48 8.81 -6.46
N SER A 73 6.20 8.47 -6.38
CA SER A 73 5.32 8.94 -5.32
C SER A 73 4.30 7.89 -4.92
N LEU A 74 4.03 7.76 -3.62
CA LEU A 74 3.01 6.86 -3.09
C LEU A 74 2.25 7.50 -1.93
N TYR A 75 0.97 7.21 -1.84
CA TYR A 75 0.13 7.65 -0.73
C TYR A 75 0.57 7.01 0.59
N ASP A 76 0.31 7.68 1.72
CA ASP A 76 0.64 7.13 3.04
C ASP A 76 -0.16 5.86 3.37
N SER A 77 -1.36 5.75 2.84
CA SER A 77 -2.23 4.58 2.93
C SER A 77 -1.74 3.35 2.16
N VAL A 78 -0.59 3.41 1.48
CA VAL A 78 0.05 2.25 0.82
C VAL A 78 0.79 1.41 1.84
N LEU A 79 0.52 0.10 1.85
CA LEU A 79 1.28 -0.90 2.61
C LEU A 79 2.42 -1.44 1.75
N VAL A 80 3.62 -1.42 2.31
CA VAL A 80 4.82 -2.00 1.69
C VAL A 80 5.40 -3.01 2.66
N LEU A 81 5.46 -4.27 2.27
CA LEU A 81 5.88 -5.39 3.09
C LEU A 81 7.01 -6.16 2.39
N GLY A 82 8.07 -6.50 3.14
CA GLY A 82 9.20 -7.27 2.60
C GLY A 82 10.02 -6.53 1.54
N GLU A 83 10.56 -7.27 0.57
CA GLU A 83 11.48 -6.76 -0.45
C GLU A 83 10.72 -6.22 -1.67
N VAL A 84 10.59 -4.90 -1.74
CA VAL A 84 9.91 -4.20 -2.84
C VAL A 84 10.87 -3.22 -3.50
N LYS A 85 11.03 -3.34 -4.82
CA LYS A 85 11.82 -2.44 -5.65
C LYS A 85 10.93 -1.77 -6.68
N VAL A 86 11.01 -0.45 -6.77
CA VAL A 86 10.23 0.35 -7.73
C VAL A 86 11.19 1.23 -8.51
N GLY A 87 11.09 1.20 -9.82
CA GLY A 87 11.85 2.03 -10.74
C GLY A 87 11.46 3.50 -10.70
N GLU A 88 11.96 4.29 -11.64
CA GLU A 88 11.81 5.74 -11.65
C GLU A 88 10.39 6.17 -12.09
N HIS A 89 9.95 7.37 -11.67
CA HIS A 89 8.73 8.04 -12.13
C HIS A 89 7.44 7.20 -12.02
N THR A 90 7.41 6.23 -11.12
CA THR A 90 6.24 5.38 -10.89
C THR A 90 5.33 5.98 -9.81
N TRP A 91 4.05 6.06 -10.12
CA TRP A 91 3.01 6.53 -9.22
C TRP A 91 2.23 5.36 -8.61
N ILE A 92 2.02 5.39 -7.28
CA ILE A 92 1.31 4.35 -6.54
C ILE A 92 0.14 4.97 -5.78
N GLY A 93 -1.06 4.55 -6.14
CA GLY A 93 -2.33 5.04 -5.62
C GLY A 93 -2.62 4.63 -4.17
N PRO A 94 -3.62 5.26 -3.54
CA PRO A 94 -3.98 4.97 -2.16
C PRO A 94 -4.52 3.55 -1.98
N PHE A 95 -4.38 3.02 -0.75
CA PHE A 95 -4.88 1.68 -0.34
C PHE A 95 -4.29 0.51 -1.14
N THR A 96 -3.14 0.72 -1.74
CA THR A 96 -2.38 -0.32 -2.44
C THR A 96 -1.62 -1.19 -1.45
N VAL A 97 -1.53 -2.49 -1.72
CA VAL A 97 -0.70 -3.45 -0.99
C VAL A 97 0.41 -3.93 -1.92
N LEU A 98 1.65 -3.67 -1.54
CA LEU A 98 2.86 -4.17 -2.21
C LEU A 98 3.52 -5.16 -1.27
N ASP A 99 3.29 -6.44 -1.47
CA ASP A 99 3.78 -7.49 -0.59
C ASP A 99 4.90 -8.30 -1.23
N GLY A 100 6.13 -7.95 -0.90
CA GLY A 100 7.36 -8.65 -1.24
C GLY A 100 7.88 -9.58 -0.16
N SER A 101 7.05 -10.01 0.82
CA SER A 101 7.48 -10.86 1.94
C SER A 101 7.69 -12.33 1.57
N GLY A 102 7.17 -12.79 0.44
CA GLY A 102 7.36 -14.14 -0.10
C GLY A 102 8.35 -14.24 -1.26
N GLY A 103 9.03 -13.15 -1.58
CA GLY A 103 9.98 -13.05 -2.68
C GLY A 103 10.03 -11.63 -3.24
N ASP A 104 10.98 -11.34 -4.11
CA ASP A 104 11.14 -10.01 -4.69
C ASP A 104 9.87 -9.55 -5.42
N LEU A 105 9.36 -8.37 -5.05
CA LEU A 105 8.41 -7.61 -5.86
C LEU A 105 9.16 -6.50 -6.59
N ILE A 106 9.17 -6.56 -7.92
CA ILE A 106 9.87 -5.59 -8.77
C ILE A 106 8.85 -4.91 -9.68
N ILE A 107 8.81 -3.57 -9.64
CA ILE A 107 8.00 -2.73 -10.52
C ILE A 107 8.95 -1.82 -11.30
N GLY A 108 8.81 -1.76 -12.60
CA GLY A 108 9.64 -0.94 -13.49
C GLY A 108 9.33 0.56 -13.43
N ASP A 109 9.87 1.27 -14.41
CA ASP A 109 9.77 2.72 -14.51
C ASP A 109 8.45 3.17 -15.15
N TYR A 110 8.05 4.42 -14.86
CA TYR A 110 6.88 5.06 -15.48
C TYR A 110 5.59 4.25 -15.37
N CYS A 111 5.42 3.50 -14.30
CA CYS A 111 4.20 2.75 -14.05
C CYS A 111 3.16 3.60 -13.31
N SER A 112 1.90 3.30 -13.58
CA SER A 112 0.75 3.85 -12.85
C SER A 112 0.02 2.70 -12.15
N ILE A 113 0.21 2.60 -10.84
CA ILE A 113 -0.45 1.61 -9.99
C ILE A 113 -1.64 2.29 -9.34
N SER A 114 -2.85 1.95 -9.75
CA SER A 114 -4.06 2.62 -9.30
C SER A 114 -4.45 2.27 -7.86
N ALA A 115 -5.45 2.97 -7.34
CA ALA A 115 -5.94 2.76 -5.97
C ALA A 115 -6.42 1.31 -5.73
N GLY A 116 -6.13 0.79 -4.55
CA GLY A 116 -6.61 -0.52 -4.11
C GLY A 116 -5.97 -1.72 -4.80
N VAL A 117 -4.92 -1.53 -5.60
CA VAL A 117 -4.16 -2.64 -6.21
C VAL A 117 -3.51 -3.48 -5.11
N GLN A 118 -3.55 -4.79 -5.25
CA GLN A 118 -2.97 -5.73 -4.30
C GLN A 118 -2.03 -6.68 -5.03
N ILE A 119 -0.77 -6.69 -4.64
CA ILE A 119 0.28 -7.53 -5.25
C ILE A 119 0.87 -8.41 -4.17
N TYR A 120 0.80 -9.72 -4.36
CA TYR A 120 1.25 -10.69 -3.39
C TYR A 120 2.33 -11.60 -3.97
N THR A 121 3.42 -11.81 -3.21
CA THR A 121 4.48 -12.75 -3.54
C THR A 121 4.37 -14.08 -2.80
N HIS A 122 3.32 -14.26 -2.00
CA HIS A 122 3.04 -15.50 -1.29
C HIS A 122 1.54 -15.77 -1.17
N ASP A 123 1.17 -17.00 -0.86
CA ASP A 123 -0.14 -17.37 -0.32
C ASP A 123 0.00 -18.48 0.73
N THR A 124 -1.05 -18.67 1.50
CA THR A 124 -1.11 -19.62 2.62
C THR A 124 -2.15 -20.70 2.40
N VAL A 125 -2.53 -21.00 1.16
CA VAL A 125 -3.59 -21.96 0.82
C VAL A 125 -3.23 -23.35 1.33
N ASP A 126 -2.05 -23.85 0.97
CA ASP A 126 -1.60 -25.19 1.40
C ASP A 126 -1.38 -25.27 2.92
N TRP A 127 -0.89 -24.19 3.53
CA TRP A 127 -0.79 -24.09 4.98
C TRP A 127 -2.16 -24.23 5.66
N ALA A 128 -3.16 -23.50 5.17
CA ALA A 128 -4.52 -23.57 5.72
C ALA A 128 -5.16 -24.95 5.52
N LEU A 129 -5.08 -25.52 4.31
CA LEU A 129 -5.66 -26.82 3.99
C LEU A 129 -5.00 -27.98 4.74
N SER A 130 -3.73 -27.87 5.04
CA SER A 130 -2.99 -28.89 5.81
C SER A 130 -3.09 -28.74 7.33
N GLY A 131 -3.86 -27.75 7.82
CA GLY A 131 -3.93 -27.46 9.25
C GLY A 131 -2.60 -26.96 9.83
N GLY A 132 -1.83 -26.19 9.05
CA GLY A 132 -0.55 -25.61 9.47
C GLY A 132 0.67 -26.49 9.19
N ASN A 133 0.52 -27.65 8.53
CA ASN A 133 1.63 -28.60 8.27
C ASN A 133 2.42 -28.31 6.99
N SER A 134 1.91 -27.49 6.08
CA SER A 134 2.61 -27.06 4.86
C SER A 134 3.16 -25.64 5.01
N ALA A 135 4.30 -25.37 4.40
CA ALA A 135 4.83 -24.02 4.33
C ALA A 135 3.97 -23.15 3.37
N PRO A 136 3.92 -21.81 3.57
CA PRO A 136 3.35 -20.89 2.58
C PRO A 136 4.03 -21.04 1.21
N ALA A 137 3.24 -20.98 0.15
CA ALA A 137 3.78 -20.97 -1.20
C ALA A 137 4.30 -19.57 -1.53
N GLN A 138 5.50 -19.47 -2.10
CA GLN A 138 6.20 -18.21 -2.37
C GLN A 138 6.71 -18.16 -3.80
N ALA A 139 6.62 -17.01 -4.45
CA ALA A 139 7.23 -16.75 -5.75
C ALA A 139 7.30 -15.23 -6.02
N PRO A 140 8.38 -14.74 -6.65
CA PRO A 140 8.54 -13.33 -6.97
C PRO A 140 7.46 -12.84 -7.95
N VAL A 141 7.17 -11.53 -7.92
CA VAL A 141 6.32 -10.86 -8.91
C VAL A 141 7.13 -9.78 -9.63
N ARG A 142 6.96 -9.68 -10.93
CA ARG A 142 7.63 -8.68 -11.76
C ARG A 142 6.61 -7.94 -12.62
N ILE A 143 6.70 -6.60 -12.60
CA ILE A 143 5.94 -5.71 -13.47
C ILE A 143 6.95 -4.88 -14.25
N GLY A 144 6.92 -4.97 -15.56
CA GLY A 144 7.77 -4.20 -16.45
C GLY A 144 7.49 -2.69 -16.40
N SER A 145 8.20 -1.95 -17.22
CA SER A 145 8.09 -0.50 -17.30
C SER A 145 6.88 -0.06 -18.12
N ARG A 146 6.39 1.17 -17.89
CA ARG A 146 5.28 1.80 -18.63
C ARG A 146 3.98 1.01 -18.60
N CYS A 147 3.70 0.38 -17.45
CA CYS A 147 2.47 -0.37 -17.21
C CYS A 147 1.42 0.48 -16.52
N TYR A 148 0.16 0.32 -16.93
CA TYR A 148 -0.99 0.80 -16.21
C TYR A 148 -1.68 -0.38 -15.52
N ILE A 149 -1.78 -0.32 -14.20
CA ILE A 149 -2.50 -1.31 -13.39
C ILE A 149 -3.76 -0.63 -12.84
N GLY A 150 -4.90 -1.04 -13.33
CA GLY A 150 -6.21 -0.44 -13.01
C GLY A 150 -6.61 -0.61 -11.54
N PRO A 151 -7.61 0.15 -11.06
CA PRO A 151 -8.07 0.07 -9.68
C PRO A 151 -8.49 -1.34 -9.26
N ASN A 152 -8.18 -1.69 -8.00
CA ASN A 152 -8.56 -2.96 -7.37
C ASN A 152 -8.09 -4.23 -8.14
N VAL A 153 -7.05 -4.12 -8.94
CA VAL A 153 -6.39 -5.29 -9.55
C VAL A 153 -5.72 -6.11 -8.46
N ILE A 154 -5.85 -7.43 -8.53
CA ILE A 154 -5.14 -8.37 -7.68
C ILE A 154 -4.14 -9.15 -8.54
N ILE A 155 -2.87 -9.14 -8.14
CA ILE A 155 -1.79 -9.88 -8.82
C ILE A 155 -1.26 -10.94 -7.85
N SER A 156 -1.37 -12.21 -8.25
CA SER A 156 -0.91 -13.32 -7.44
C SER A 156 0.60 -13.56 -7.59
N ARG A 157 1.16 -14.30 -6.63
CA ARG A 157 2.56 -14.73 -6.65
C ARG A 157 2.97 -15.39 -7.97
N GLY A 158 4.23 -15.21 -8.35
CA GLY A 158 4.84 -15.84 -9.51
C GLY A 158 4.51 -15.19 -10.85
N VAL A 159 3.69 -14.14 -10.88
CA VAL A 159 3.27 -13.48 -12.12
C VAL A 159 4.35 -12.52 -12.63
N THR A 160 4.57 -12.56 -13.94
CA THR A 160 5.34 -11.56 -14.69
C THR A 160 4.43 -10.81 -15.66
N ILE A 161 4.37 -9.48 -15.52
CA ILE A 161 3.70 -8.57 -16.46
C ILE A 161 4.81 -7.86 -17.25
N GLY A 162 4.83 -8.02 -18.56
CA GLY A 162 5.82 -7.39 -19.44
C GLY A 162 5.64 -5.87 -19.56
N ASP A 163 6.54 -5.22 -20.28
CA ASP A 163 6.52 -3.76 -20.47
C ASP A 163 5.28 -3.29 -21.25
N GLY A 164 4.83 -2.08 -20.96
CA GLY A 164 3.79 -1.40 -21.73
C GLY A 164 2.43 -2.08 -21.67
N CYS A 165 2.11 -2.80 -20.60
CA CYS A 165 0.84 -3.47 -20.42
C CYS A 165 -0.22 -2.57 -19.79
N VAL A 166 -1.49 -2.87 -20.11
CA VAL A 166 -2.67 -2.25 -19.50
C VAL A 166 -3.51 -3.34 -18.84
N ILE A 167 -3.60 -3.29 -17.51
CA ILE A 167 -4.46 -4.22 -16.75
C ILE A 167 -5.73 -3.49 -16.34
N GLY A 168 -6.87 -4.01 -16.77
CA GLY A 168 -8.19 -3.43 -16.48
C GLY A 168 -8.55 -3.49 -15.01
N ALA A 169 -9.41 -2.56 -14.56
CA ALA A 169 -9.88 -2.53 -13.17
C ALA A 169 -10.55 -3.85 -12.74
N ASN A 170 -10.39 -4.21 -11.46
CA ASN A 170 -10.95 -5.43 -10.85
C ASN A 170 -10.48 -6.75 -11.49
N ALA A 171 -9.38 -6.73 -12.24
CA ALA A 171 -8.83 -7.96 -12.82
C ALA A 171 -8.12 -8.80 -11.74
N PHE A 172 -8.21 -10.13 -11.86
CA PHE A 172 -7.39 -11.07 -11.10
C PHE A 172 -6.33 -11.66 -12.02
N VAL A 173 -5.09 -11.22 -11.85
CA VAL A 173 -3.94 -11.65 -12.66
C VAL A 173 -3.23 -12.81 -11.97
N ASN A 174 -3.39 -14.00 -12.49
CA ASN A 174 -2.79 -15.24 -11.99
C ASN A 174 -1.93 -15.98 -13.03
N LYS A 175 -1.66 -15.33 -14.15
CA LYS A 175 -0.78 -15.80 -15.24
C LYS A 175 0.02 -14.64 -15.79
N ASP A 176 1.14 -14.96 -16.43
CA ASP A 176 1.99 -13.97 -17.09
C ASP A 176 1.25 -13.22 -18.19
N ILE A 177 1.54 -11.94 -18.31
CA ILE A 177 1.01 -11.07 -19.36
C ILE A 177 2.19 -10.62 -20.23
N PRO A 178 2.23 -10.99 -21.53
CA PRO A 178 3.28 -10.55 -22.44
C PRO A 178 3.30 -9.03 -22.63
N SER A 179 4.49 -8.47 -22.95
CA SER A 179 4.67 -7.04 -23.18
C SER A 179 3.69 -6.48 -24.21
N GLY A 180 3.21 -5.27 -23.97
CA GLY A 180 2.35 -4.52 -24.88
C GLY A 180 0.91 -5.05 -24.97
N MET A 181 0.45 -5.81 -24.00
CA MET A 181 -0.90 -6.36 -24.00
C MET A 181 -1.86 -5.63 -23.05
N CYS A 182 -3.13 -5.60 -23.45
CA CYS A 182 -4.24 -5.29 -22.55
C CYS A 182 -4.81 -6.60 -21.99
N ALA A 183 -5.05 -6.65 -20.66
CA ALA A 183 -5.67 -7.80 -20.01
C ALA A 183 -6.69 -7.36 -18.97
N TRP A 184 -7.81 -8.08 -18.86
CA TRP A 184 -8.83 -7.87 -17.84
C TRP A 184 -9.67 -9.12 -17.61
N GLY A 185 -10.46 -9.11 -16.54
CA GLY A 185 -11.31 -10.22 -16.12
C GLY A 185 -10.82 -10.91 -14.85
N SER A 186 -11.59 -11.91 -14.37
CA SER A 186 -11.26 -12.74 -13.20
C SER A 186 -11.53 -14.21 -13.53
N PRO A 187 -10.51 -14.98 -13.95
CA PRO A 187 -9.11 -14.59 -14.15
C PRO A 187 -8.90 -13.62 -15.32
N ALA A 188 -7.80 -12.85 -15.29
CA ALA A 188 -7.44 -11.94 -16.36
C ALA A 188 -6.98 -12.68 -17.61
N GLU A 189 -7.46 -12.26 -18.76
CA GLU A 189 -7.05 -12.78 -20.05
C GLU A 189 -6.61 -11.65 -20.99
N CYS A 190 -5.64 -11.92 -21.86
CA CYS A 190 -5.19 -10.97 -22.87
C CYS A 190 -6.32 -10.73 -23.89
N GLN A 191 -6.68 -9.47 -24.11
CA GLN A 191 -7.77 -9.04 -24.99
C GLN A 191 -7.27 -8.37 -26.27
N GLY A 192 -5.99 -8.03 -26.34
CA GLY A 192 -5.38 -7.36 -27.48
C GLY A 192 -4.16 -6.55 -27.09
N LYS A 193 -3.64 -5.81 -28.05
CA LYS A 193 -2.45 -4.95 -27.85
C LYS A 193 -2.83 -3.66 -27.12
N ALA A 194 -2.01 -3.26 -26.15
CA ALA A 194 -2.06 -1.95 -25.54
C ALA A 194 -1.72 -0.86 -26.57
N ARG A 195 -2.50 0.21 -26.61
CA ARG A 195 -2.24 1.36 -27.48
C ARG A 195 -2.37 2.63 -26.64
N CYS A 196 -1.42 3.54 -26.81
CA CYS A 196 -1.65 4.91 -26.36
C CYS A 196 -2.91 5.45 -27.09
N ARG A 197 -3.78 6.11 -26.35
CA ARG A 197 -4.88 6.87 -26.99
C ARG A 197 -4.20 8.00 -27.74
N GLU A 198 -4.31 8.00 -29.07
CA GLU A 198 -3.98 9.17 -29.86
C GLU A 198 -4.86 10.31 -29.40
N GLU A 199 -4.32 11.52 -29.35
CA GLU A 199 -5.00 12.72 -28.85
C GLU A 199 -6.37 12.87 -29.54
N TYR A 200 -7.39 13.14 -28.69
CA TYR A 200 -8.71 13.57 -29.18
C TYR A 200 -8.65 15.04 -29.61
#